data_4df0d43e4cb973bdaca702343c9953fc
#
_entry.id   4df0d43e4cb973bdaca702343c9953fc
#
_cell.length_a   1.000
_cell.length_b   1.000
_cell.length_c   1.000
_cell.angle_alpha   90.00
_cell.angle_beta   90.00
_cell.angle_gamma   90.00
#
_symmetry.space_group_name_H-M   'P 1'
#
loop_
_entity.id
_entity.type
_entity.pdbx_description
1 polymer ?
#
loop_
_entity_poly.entity_id
_entity_poly.type
_entity_poly.pdbx_seq_one_letter_code
_entity_poly.pdbx_strand_id
1 'polypeptide(L)'
;MSVTSIGRNEMSITVETNSPRETEALAGRLAAALPGGLLILLSGELGAGKTCFVRGLARGLNVPPEVAITSPTYVLQHIYKGGRLTVYHIDAYRLQGGADEFEASGLQECMADKLGVVCMEWPEKVPGDPLNPERLEISIEHVDLEKRELTFQAHGPKAEQVLKAISE
;
A
#
# COMPACT_ATOMS: atom_id res chain seq x y z
N MET A 1 -18.41 7.84 0.21
CA MET A 1 -17.69 7.04 -0.80
C MET A 1 -18.29 7.31 -2.17
N SER A 2 -17.49 7.77 -3.11
CA SER A 2 -17.93 7.89 -4.51
C SER A 2 -17.27 6.76 -5.29
N VAL A 3 -18.07 5.87 -5.87
CA VAL A 3 -17.58 4.81 -6.77
C VAL A 3 -17.67 5.35 -8.19
N THR A 4 -16.53 5.52 -8.83
CA THR A 4 -16.45 5.96 -10.23
C THR A 4 -15.83 4.85 -11.05
N SER A 5 -16.56 4.33 -12.03
CA SER A 5 -16.04 3.41 -13.03
C SER A 5 -15.40 4.22 -14.16
N ILE A 6 -14.09 4.18 -14.28
CA ILE A 6 -13.35 4.82 -15.37
C ILE A 6 -12.81 3.73 -16.30
N GLY A 7 -13.45 3.55 -17.47
CA GLY A 7 -12.91 2.77 -18.58
C GLY A 7 -12.97 1.24 -18.42
N ARG A 8 -12.79 0.54 -19.54
CA ARG A 8 -12.84 -0.93 -19.60
C ARG A 8 -11.80 -1.56 -18.65
N ASN A 9 -12.26 -2.22 -17.59
CA ASN A 9 -11.52 -3.07 -16.65
C ASN A 9 -10.71 -2.40 -15.52
N GLU A 10 -11.00 -1.19 -15.08
CA GLU A 10 -10.34 -0.63 -13.88
C GLU A 10 -11.39 -0.16 -12.89
N MET A 11 -11.42 -0.79 -11.71
CA MET A 11 -12.27 -0.35 -10.60
C MET A 11 -11.52 0.69 -9.78
N SER A 12 -12.13 1.86 -9.61
CA SER A 12 -11.59 2.94 -8.77
C SER A 12 -12.62 3.40 -7.75
N ILE A 13 -12.17 3.69 -6.54
CA ILE A 13 -12.98 4.32 -5.49
C ILE A 13 -12.20 5.44 -4.83
N THR A 14 -12.91 6.48 -4.39
CA THR A 14 -12.34 7.58 -3.61
C THR A 14 -13.01 7.65 -2.25
N VAL A 15 -12.20 7.77 -1.19
CA VAL A 15 -12.65 7.83 0.20
C VAL A 15 -11.95 9.00 0.89
N GLU A 16 -12.73 9.79 1.62
CA GLU A 16 -12.21 10.84 2.46
C GLU A 16 -12.08 10.35 3.91
N THR A 17 -10.98 10.71 4.56
CA THR A 17 -10.75 10.46 6.01
C THR A 17 -10.48 11.80 6.69
N ASN A 18 -11.00 11.98 7.92
CA ASN A 18 -10.92 13.25 8.65
C ASN A 18 -9.84 13.24 9.74
N SER A 19 -9.11 12.15 9.87
CA SER A 19 -8.04 12.02 10.85
C SER A 19 -7.09 10.86 10.49
N PRO A 20 -5.86 10.86 11.03
CA PRO A 20 -4.96 9.72 10.90
C PRO A 20 -5.58 8.41 11.40
N ARG A 21 -6.38 8.47 12.46
CA ARG A 21 -7.09 7.30 13.01
C ARG A 21 -8.10 6.72 12.02
N GLU A 22 -8.81 7.57 11.28
CA GLU A 22 -9.74 7.10 10.24
C GLU A 22 -8.98 6.49 9.05
N THR A 23 -7.82 7.05 8.67
CA THR A 23 -6.95 6.48 7.65
C THR A 23 -6.44 5.09 8.08
N GLU A 24 -6.00 4.93 9.33
CA GLU A 24 -5.60 3.62 9.87
C GLU A 24 -6.77 2.63 9.91
N ALA A 25 -7.97 3.08 10.30
CA ALA A 25 -9.16 2.24 10.33
C ALA A 25 -9.58 1.77 8.92
N LEU A 26 -9.50 2.65 7.92
CA LEU A 26 -9.75 2.33 6.52
C LEU A 26 -8.77 1.27 6.02
N ALA A 27 -7.47 1.46 6.28
CA ALA A 27 -6.44 0.49 5.93
C ALA A 27 -6.63 -0.86 6.64
N GLY A 28 -7.08 -0.85 7.89
CA GLY A 28 -7.42 -2.05 8.65
C GLY A 28 -8.59 -2.83 8.05
N ARG A 29 -9.63 -2.15 7.54
CA ARG A 29 -10.71 -2.81 6.81
C ARG A 29 -10.23 -3.43 5.50
N LEU A 30 -9.40 -2.70 4.74
CA LEU A 30 -8.77 -3.23 3.52
C LEU A 30 -7.99 -4.52 3.84
N ALA A 31 -7.23 -4.50 4.93
CA ALA A 31 -6.41 -5.64 5.36
C ALA A 31 -7.22 -6.93 5.55
N ALA A 32 -8.45 -6.84 6.02
CA ALA A 32 -9.31 -8.02 6.20
C ALA A 32 -9.61 -8.77 4.89
N ALA A 33 -9.68 -8.04 3.78
CA ALA A 33 -9.96 -8.57 2.44
C ALA A 33 -8.70 -8.94 1.64
N LEU A 34 -7.49 -8.60 2.13
CA LEU A 34 -6.26 -8.80 1.37
C LEU A 34 -5.95 -10.29 1.16
N PRO A 35 -5.77 -10.75 -0.08
CA PRO A 35 -5.10 -12.02 -0.36
C PRO A 35 -3.58 -11.84 -0.22
N GLY A 36 -2.87 -12.94 -0.04
CA GLY A 36 -1.41 -12.92 -0.20
C GLY A 36 -0.97 -12.72 -1.65
N GLY A 37 0.26 -12.22 -1.82
CA GLY A 37 0.84 -11.97 -3.13
C GLY A 37 0.29 -10.74 -3.86
N LEU A 38 -0.26 -9.75 -3.13
CA LEU A 38 -0.69 -8.48 -3.69
C LEU A 38 0.38 -7.40 -3.47
N LEU A 39 0.58 -6.58 -4.49
CA LEU A 39 1.40 -5.37 -4.43
C LEU A 39 0.50 -4.16 -4.18
N ILE A 40 0.80 -3.37 -3.15
CA ILE A 40 0.14 -2.10 -2.83
C ILE A 40 1.13 -0.97 -3.06
N LEU A 41 0.79 -0.06 -3.95
CA LEU A 41 1.58 1.12 -4.28
C LEU A 41 0.97 2.36 -3.61
N LEU A 42 1.77 3.06 -2.83
CA LEU A 42 1.35 4.24 -2.06
C LEU A 42 2.05 5.48 -2.59
N SER A 43 1.32 6.34 -3.28
CA SER A 43 1.78 7.65 -3.75
C SER A 43 1.18 8.78 -2.94
N GLY A 44 1.84 9.91 -2.94
CA GLY A 44 1.44 11.11 -2.21
C GLY A 44 2.65 11.87 -1.66
N GLU A 45 2.47 13.15 -1.38
CA GLU A 45 3.53 14.02 -0.86
C GLU A 45 4.10 13.54 0.49
N LEU A 46 5.22 14.12 0.88
CA LEU A 46 5.78 13.89 2.22
C LEU A 46 4.75 14.30 3.29
N GLY A 47 4.52 13.44 4.26
CA GLY A 47 3.50 13.66 5.29
C GLY A 47 2.06 13.37 4.87
N ALA A 48 1.78 12.93 3.64
CA ALA A 48 0.44 12.61 3.18
C ALA A 48 -0.25 11.50 4.00
N GLY A 49 0.51 10.62 4.67
CA GLY A 49 -0.04 9.55 5.50
C GLY A 49 0.23 8.13 4.98
N LYS A 50 1.17 7.95 4.06
CA LYS A 50 1.53 6.62 3.51
C LYS A 50 1.91 5.62 4.60
N THR A 51 2.85 5.98 5.47
CA THR A 51 3.25 5.15 6.62
C THR A 51 2.11 4.94 7.62
N CYS A 52 1.23 5.94 7.81
CA CYS A 52 0.01 5.82 8.61
C CYS A 52 -0.92 4.74 8.03
N PHE A 53 -1.09 4.72 6.72
CA PHE A 53 -1.86 3.69 6.04
C PHE A 53 -1.25 2.30 6.23
N VAL A 54 0.07 2.13 6.05
CA VAL A 54 0.77 0.85 6.30
C VAL A 54 0.61 0.40 7.75
N ARG A 55 0.62 1.32 8.72
CA ARG A 55 0.38 1.01 10.13
C ARG A 55 -1.01 0.42 10.35
N GLY A 56 -2.05 1.05 9.79
CA GLY A 56 -3.42 0.55 9.86
C GLY A 56 -3.56 -0.82 9.20
N LEU A 57 -2.95 -1.01 8.04
CA LEU A 57 -2.93 -2.28 7.30
C LEU A 57 -2.25 -3.40 8.11
N ALA A 58 -1.08 -3.14 8.69
CA ALA A 58 -0.36 -4.10 9.52
C ALA A 58 -1.18 -4.50 10.76
N ARG A 59 -1.85 -3.54 11.40
CA ARG A 59 -2.75 -3.82 12.54
C ARG A 59 -3.97 -4.66 12.11
N GLY A 60 -4.57 -4.36 10.97
CA GLY A 60 -5.66 -5.15 10.40
C GLY A 60 -5.26 -6.57 9.99
N LEU A 61 -3.98 -6.79 9.69
CA LEU A 61 -3.39 -8.11 9.47
C LEU A 61 -2.98 -8.83 10.77
N ASN A 62 -3.24 -8.24 11.93
CA ASN A 62 -2.86 -8.76 13.25
C ASN A 62 -1.34 -8.85 13.48
N VAL A 63 -0.56 -7.97 12.88
CA VAL A 63 0.84 -7.80 13.29
C VAL A 63 0.86 -7.37 14.76
N PRO A 64 1.68 -8.01 15.62
CA PRO A 64 1.66 -7.76 17.07
C PRO A 64 1.80 -6.27 17.42
N PRO A 65 1.06 -5.75 18.41
CA PRO A 65 1.02 -4.33 18.74
C PRO A 65 2.36 -3.76 19.22
N GLU A 66 3.23 -4.60 19.77
CA GLU A 66 4.59 -4.24 20.18
C GLU A 66 5.55 -3.98 19.02
N VAL A 67 5.21 -4.44 17.81
CA VAL A 67 5.99 -4.17 16.61
C VAL A 67 5.76 -2.72 16.15
N ALA A 68 6.81 -1.90 16.22
CA ALA A 68 6.75 -0.53 15.76
C ALA A 68 6.69 -0.48 14.22
N ILE A 69 5.66 0.16 13.68
CA ILE A 69 5.52 0.38 12.25
C ILE A 69 6.00 1.80 11.92
N THR A 70 7.14 1.89 11.27
CA THR A 70 7.82 3.15 10.96
C THR A 70 8.21 3.19 9.49
N SER A 71 8.44 4.40 8.95
CA SER A 71 8.92 4.55 7.58
C SER A 71 10.32 3.96 7.42
N PRO A 72 10.58 3.13 6.40
CA PRO A 72 11.89 2.55 6.13
C PRO A 72 12.79 3.45 5.25
N THR A 73 12.59 4.77 5.24
CA THR A 73 13.31 5.73 4.36
C THR A 73 14.83 5.60 4.42
N TYR A 74 15.38 5.19 5.56
CA TYR A 74 16.83 5.06 5.75
C TYR A 74 17.37 3.64 5.51
N VAL A 75 16.51 2.62 5.53
CA VAL A 75 16.90 1.21 5.41
C VAL A 75 16.27 0.51 4.21
N LEU A 76 15.50 1.26 3.39
CA LEU A 76 14.76 0.83 2.21
C LEU A 76 13.60 -0.11 2.51
N GLN A 77 13.72 -1.06 3.43
CA GLN A 77 12.72 -2.09 3.70
C GLN A 77 12.61 -2.41 5.19
N HIS A 78 11.37 -2.54 5.68
CA HIS A 78 11.04 -3.21 6.92
C HIS A 78 10.17 -4.43 6.63
N ILE A 79 10.36 -5.50 7.40
CA ILE A 79 9.56 -6.73 7.32
C ILE A 79 8.82 -6.92 8.64
N TYR A 80 7.49 -6.90 8.59
CA TYR A 80 6.64 -7.12 9.77
C TYR A 80 6.00 -8.49 9.71
N LYS A 81 6.31 -9.33 10.68
CA LYS A 81 5.86 -10.71 10.81
C LYS A 81 4.92 -10.88 12.00
N GLY A 82 4.30 -12.05 12.10
CA GLY A 82 3.44 -12.43 13.21
C GLY A 82 1.95 -12.17 12.98
N GLY A 83 1.60 -11.49 11.90
CA GLY A 83 0.23 -11.34 11.44
C GLY A 83 -0.22 -12.44 10.47
N ARG A 84 -1.44 -12.29 9.92
CA ARG A 84 -2.02 -13.20 8.92
C ARG A 84 -1.20 -13.27 7.64
N LEU A 85 -0.60 -12.16 7.23
CA LEU A 85 0.35 -12.04 6.12
C LEU A 85 1.61 -11.36 6.62
N THR A 86 2.75 -11.70 6.03
CA THR A 86 3.99 -10.91 6.19
C THR A 86 3.82 -9.59 5.44
N VAL A 87 4.10 -8.46 6.09
CA VAL A 87 4.08 -7.13 5.46
C VAL A 87 5.51 -6.73 5.10
N TYR A 88 5.78 -6.57 3.83
CA TYR A 88 7.01 -6.01 3.30
C TYR A 88 6.77 -4.52 3.03
N HIS A 89 7.29 -3.66 3.90
CA HIS A 89 7.15 -2.22 3.80
C HIS A 89 8.41 -1.61 3.17
N ILE A 90 8.27 -1.05 2.01
CA ILE A 90 9.34 -0.53 1.18
C ILE A 90 9.15 0.96 1.00
N ASP A 91 10.24 1.74 1.10
CA ASP A 91 10.26 3.15 0.79
C ASP A 91 11.27 3.42 -0.33
N ALA A 92 10.77 3.64 -1.53
CA ALA A 92 11.58 3.86 -2.72
C ALA A 92 12.11 5.31 -2.87
N TYR A 93 11.85 6.21 -1.90
CA TYR A 93 12.21 7.62 -1.98
C TYR A 93 13.70 7.86 -2.29
N ARG A 94 14.57 6.99 -1.79
CA ARG A 94 16.03 7.09 -1.95
C ARG A 94 16.62 6.20 -3.04
N LEU A 95 15.81 5.44 -3.78
CA LEU A 95 16.31 4.66 -4.91
C LEU A 95 16.80 5.60 -6.01
N GLN A 96 18.11 5.74 -6.13
CA GLN A 96 18.76 6.58 -7.13
C GLN A 96 19.60 5.77 -8.13
N GLY A 97 19.91 4.52 -7.80
CA GLY A 97 20.82 3.64 -8.52
C GLY A 97 20.23 2.89 -9.72
N GLY A 98 18.97 3.13 -10.05
CA GLY A 98 18.35 2.48 -11.20
C GLY A 98 17.98 1.01 -10.98
N ALA A 99 17.96 0.24 -12.08
CA ALA A 99 17.53 -1.17 -12.07
C ALA A 99 18.42 -2.06 -11.20
N ASP A 100 19.73 -1.81 -11.18
CA ASP A 100 20.69 -2.62 -10.43
C ASP A 100 20.47 -2.51 -8.91
N GLU A 101 20.16 -1.30 -8.40
CA GLU A 101 19.85 -1.09 -7.00
C GLU A 101 18.51 -1.75 -6.62
N PHE A 102 17.54 -1.70 -7.52
CA PHE A 102 16.25 -2.36 -7.35
C PHE A 102 16.43 -3.89 -7.28
N GLU A 103 17.21 -4.49 -8.19
CA GLU A 103 17.51 -5.94 -8.16
C GLU A 103 18.25 -6.35 -6.88
N ALA A 104 19.25 -5.56 -6.45
CA ALA A 104 20.01 -5.83 -5.24
C ALA A 104 19.18 -5.69 -3.94
N SER A 105 18.04 -5.04 -4.00
CA SER A 105 17.17 -4.80 -2.84
C SER A 105 16.39 -6.02 -2.34
N GLY A 106 16.33 -7.11 -3.11
CA GLY A 106 15.53 -8.30 -2.78
C GLY A 106 14.02 -8.09 -2.96
N LEU A 107 13.59 -7.04 -3.65
CA LEU A 107 12.17 -6.71 -3.84
C LEU A 107 11.44 -7.76 -4.67
N GLN A 108 12.11 -8.41 -5.61
CA GLN A 108 11.52 -9.47 -6.44
C GLN A 108 11.13 -10.68 -5.59
N GLU A 109 11.95 -11.06 -4.61
CA GLU A 109 11.65 -12.14 -3.66
C GLU A 109 10.44 -11.80 -2.79
N CYS A 110 10.34 -10.55 -2.33
CA CYS A 110 9.19 -10.09 -1.55
C CYS A 110 7.89 -10.14 -2.36
N MET A 111 7.95 -9.74 -3.64
CA MET A 111 6.79 -9.80 -4.54
C MET A 111 6.40 -11.24 -4.91
N ALA A 112 7.32 -12.19 -4.84
CA ALA A 112 7.06 -13.60 -5.10
C ALA A 112 6.42 -14.33 -3.90
N ASP A 113 6.47 -13.76 -2.69
CA ASP A 113 5.89 -14.36 -1.48
C ASP A 113 4.36 -14.32 -1.53
N LYS A 114 3.75 -15.50 -1.74
CA LYS A 114 2.28 -15.66 -1.77
C LYS A 114 1.61 -15.53 -0.40
N LEU A 115 2.38 -15.55 0.68
CA LEU A 115 1.91 -15.33 2.06
C LEU A 115 2.30 -13.93 2.58
N GLY A 116 2.78 -13.08 1.70
CA GLY A 116 3.13 -11.70 1.98
C GLY A 116 2.27 -10.71 1.24
N VAL A 117 2.32 -9.47 1.67
CA VAL A 117 1.82 -8.29 0.97
C VAL A 117 2.94 -7.26 0.94
N VAL A 118 3.19 -6.70 -0.25
CA VAL A 118 4.19 -5.65 -0.42
C VAL A 118 3.49 -4.30 -0.40
N CYS A 119 3.91 -3.40 0.48
CA CYS A 119 3.49 -2.01 0.55
C CYS A 119 4.67 -1.13 0.16
N MET A 120 4.61 -0.49 -0.99
CA MET A 120 5.68 0.34 -1.53
C MET A 120 5.26 1.80 -1.52
N GLU A 121 6.00 2.62 -0.76
CA GLU A 121 5.90 4.09 -0.81
C GLU A 121 6.80 4.63 -1.94
N TRP A 122 6.38 5.71 -2.59
CA TRP A 122 7.09 6.38 -3.68
C TRP A 122 7.37 5.47 -4.89
N PRO A 123 6.35 4.77 -5.42
CA PRO A 123 6.54 3.83 -6.54
C PRO A 123 7.08 4.51 -7.80
N GLU A 124 6.84 5.80 -7.98
CA GLU A 124 7.33 6.61 -9.09
C GLU A 124 8.87 6.80 -9.10
N LYS A 125 9.55 6.46 -7.99
CA LYS A 125 11.02 6.46 -7.90
C LYS A 125 11.65 5.17 -8.41
N VAL A 126 10.86 4.12 -8.59
CA VAL A 126 11.35 2.85 -9.10
C VAL A 126 11.53 2.94 -10.62
N PRO A 127 12.71 2.65 -11.15
CA PRO A 127 12.96 2.73 -12.59
C PRO A 127 12.26 1.61 -13.36
N GLY A 128 11.71 1.94 -14.51
CA GLY A 128 11.02 1.00 -15.39
C GLY A 128 9.55 0.79 -15.01
N ASP A 129 8.96 -0.28 -15.49
CA ASP A 129 7.62 -0.75 -15.10
C ASP A 129 7.74 -2.12 -14.40
N PRO A 130 8.23 -2.16 -13.15
CA PRO A 130 8.42 -3.39 -12.41
C PRO A 130 7.09 -3.94 -11.87
N LEU A 131 5.98 -3.35 -12.29
CA LEU A 131 4.71 -3.48 -11.61
C LEU A 131 4.06 -4.82 -11.94
N ASN A 132 3.75 -5.55 -10.87
CA ASN A 132 2.91 -6.74 -10.96
C ASN A 132 1.53 -6.35 -11.55
N PRO A 133 1.00 -7.06 -12.56
CA PRO A 133 -0.35 -6.84 -13.06
C PRO A 133 -1.44 -6.97 -11.99
N GLU A 134 -1.17 -7.70 -10.92
CA GLU A 134 -2.04 -7.80 -9.74
C GLU A 134 -1.60 -6.79 -8.67
N ARG A 135 -2.11 -5.56 -8.75
CA ARG A 135 -1.74 -4.50 -7.81
C ARG A 135 -2.90 -3.58 -7.45
N LEU A 136 -2.76 -2.95 -6.31
CA LEU A 136 -3.63 -1.88 -5.84
C LEU A 136 -2.82 -0.58 -5.75
N GLU A 137 -3.18 0.41 -6.52
CA GLU A 137 -2.59 1.74 -6.44
C GLU A 137 -3.45 2.62 -5.53
N ILE A 138 -2.80 3.35 -4.63
CA ILE A 138 -3.45 4.24 -3.66
C ILE A 138 -2.74 5.58 -3.69
N SER A 139 -3.43 6.62 -4.15
CA SER A 139 -2.95 7.99 -3.99
C SER A 139 -3.55 8.60 -2.74
N ILE A 140 -2.74 9.32 -1.96
CA ILE A 140 -3.16 9.98 -0.73
C ILE A 140 -2.84 11.47 -0.86
N GLU A 141 -3.89 12.29 -0.83
CA GLU A 141 -3.79 13.73 -0.98
C GLU A 141 -4.23 14.46 0.29
N HIS A 142 -3.54 15.56 0.60
CA HIS A 142 -3.94 16.49 1.64
C HIS A 142 -5.17 17.27 1.18
N VAL A 143 -6.26 17.20 1.94
CA VAL A 143 -7.42 18.08 1.75
C VAL A 143 -7.38 19.23 2.77
N ASP A 144 -7.00 18.91 4.02
CA ASP A 144 -6.87 19.83 5.13
C ASP A 144 -5.84 19.28 6.14
N LEU A 145 -5.65 19.96 7.26
CA LEU A 145 -4.63 19.64 8.27
C LEU A 145 -4.63 18.16 8.67
N GLU A 146 -5.80 17.58 8.92
CA GLU A 146 -5.96 16.18 9.27
C GLU A 146 -6.72 15.36 8.23
N LYS A 147 -7.31 16.04 7.24
CA LYS A 147 -8.18 15.45 6.25
C LYS A 147 -7.40 14.96 5.04
N ARG A 148 -7.71 13.76 4.59
CA ARG A 148 -7.07 13.13 3.42
C ARG A 148 -8.13 12.61 2.47
N GLU A 149 -7.84 12.70 1.19
CA GLU A 149 -8.54 11.99 0.15
C GLU A 149 -7.66 10.84 -0.33
N LEU A 150 -8.22 9.63 -0.32
CA LEU A 150 -7.54 8.43 -0.78
C LEU A 150 -8.27 7.90 -2.01
N THR A 151 -7.57 7.84 -3.13
CA THR A 151 -8.07 7.24 -4.37
C THR A 151 -7.41 5.89 -4.55
N PHE A 152 -8.23 4.85 -4.65
CA PHE A 152 -7.82 3.46 -4.85
C PHE A 152 -8.11 3.08 -6.29
N GLN A 153 -7.13 2.49 -6.97
CA GLN A 153 -7.26 1.95 -8.33
C GLN A 153 -6.79 0.50 -8.34
N ALA A 154 -7.69 -0.39 -8.72
CA ALA A 154 -7.41 -1.82 -8.77
C ALA A 154 -6.96 -2.25 -10.15
N HIS A 155 -5.87 -3.00 -10.21
CA HIS A 155 -5.38 -3.67 -11.41
C HIS A 155 -5.36 -5.16 -11.18
N GLY A 156 -6.16 -5.88 -11.98
CA GLY A 156 -6.32 -7.32 -11.89
C GLY A 156 -7.37 -7.80 -10.88
N PRO A 157 -7.83 -9.05 -11.05
CA PRO A 157 -9.00 -9.58 -10.35
C PRO A 157 -8.85 -9.65 -8.82
N LYS A 158 -7.66 -9.87 -8.28
CA LYS A 158 -7.45 -9.87 -6.82
C LYS A 158 -7.64 -8.48 -6.22
N ALA A 159 -7.06 -7.45 -6.85
CA ALA A 159 -7.20 -6.08 -6.40
C ALA A 159 -8.66 -5.60 -6.50
N GLU A 160 -9.37 -5.98 -7.57
CA GLU A 160 -10.80 -5.66 -7.72
C GLU A 160 -11.66 -6.30 -6.61
N GLN A 161 -11.38 -7.56 -6.24
CA GLN A 161 -12.08 -8.21 -5.13
C GLN A 161 -11.88 -7.48 -3.81
N VAL A 162 -10.66 -7.00 -3.55
CA VAL A 162 -10.34 -6.21 -2.36
C VAL A 162 -11.14 -4.90 -2.34
N LEU A 163 -11.19 -4.18 -3.46
CA LEU A 163 -11.97 -2.93 -3.53
C LEU A 163 -13.47 -3.16 -3.38
N LYS A 164 -14.03 -4.21 -3.96
CA LYS A 164 -15.44 -4.57 -3.77
C LYS A 164 -15.76 -4.78 -2.29
N ALA A 165 -14.93 -5.53 -1.57
CA ALA A 165 -15.14 -5.84 -0.15
C ALA A 165 -15.10 -4.62 0.77
N ILE A 166 -14.45 -3.51 0.40
CA ILE A 166 -14.43 -2.29 1.20
C ILE A 166 -15.45 -1.24 0.74
N SER A 167 -16.10 -1.46 -0.41
CA SER A 167 -17.13 -0.57 -0.97
C SER A 167 -18.53 -0.89 -0.46
N GLU A 168 -18.73 -2.08 0.09
CA GLU A 168 -19.95 -2.56 0.74
C GLU A 168 -20.01 -2.08 2.21
#